data_b59d88cfa124a89e74dc6870eb05f297
#
_entry.id   b59d88cfa124a89e74dc6870eb05f297
#
_cell.length_a   1.000
_cell.length_b   1.000
_cell.length_c   1.000
_cell.angle_alpha   90.00
_cell.angle_beta   90.00
_cell.angle_gamma   90.00
#
_symmetry.space_group_name_H-M   'P 1'
#
loop_
_entity.id
_entity.type
_entity.pdbx_description
1 polymer ?
#
loop_
_entity_poly.entity_id
_entity_poly.type
_entity_poly.pdbx_seq_one_letter_code
_entity_poly.pdbx_strand_id
1 'polypeptide(L)'
;MNGLHLMHYAWTGWLRDCSNSLPAKPSPALCDQWREDGFDPLSWRMKNGQLQLVVGMREPRTPAFVAQRVKGRWQRALREHPDFPGFKKNFFLRTLGQNKRDDVDTYIRNQALNGDFADPICRRRYHDLRYVRRDQRDPLTDRRVTYDLFHHVVLVTGGRVRMWSEREPSKLSEALPKALEQSGLILYELSLMPDHAHLLVRGTADRDSQQILDTIKEVSGGLLNRTAFWQSGGYIGSVGPYRLQTAMARNEKL
;
A
#
# COMPACT_ATOMS: atom_id res chain seq x y z
N MET A 1 14.57 4.68 -19.21
CA MET A 1 14.88 4.93 -17.78
C MET A 1 13.72 4.39 -16.95
N ASN A 2 13.89 3.23 -16.33
CA ASN A 2 12.88 2.68 -15.40
C ASN A 2 13.02 3.46 -14.10
N GLY A 3 12.29 4.57 -13.97
CA GLY A 3 12.15 5.29 -12.72
C GLY A 3 11.57 4.33 -11.68
N LEU A 4 12.20 4.23 -10.52
CA LEU A 4 11.72 3.39 -9.44
C LEU A 4 10.43 4.03 -8.90
N HIS A 5 9.28 3.41 -9.17
CA HIS A 5 8.02 3.88 -8.62
C HIS A 5 7.95 3.56 -7.12
N LEU A 6 7.56 4.55 -6.32
CA LEU A 6 7.43 4.41 -4.86
C LEU A 6 6.28 3.46 -4.48
N MET A 7 5.17 3.57 -5.18
CA MET A 7 3.94 2.82 -4.94
C MET A 7 3.26 2.47 -6.25
N HIS A 8 2.43 1.42 -6.23
CA HIS A 8 1.59 1.07 -7.37
C HIS A 8 0.14 0.91 -6.93
N TYR A 9 -0.77 1.43 -7.77
CA TYR A 9 -2.20 1.31 -7.54
C TYR A 9 -2.91 0.76 -8.77
N ALA A 10 -3.97 -0.03 -8.53
CA ALA A 10 -4.98 -0.35 -9.52
C ALA A 10 -6.27 0.39 -9.19
N TRP A 11 -6.68 1.27 -10.09
CA TRP A 11 -7.96 1.96 -10.04
C TRP A 11 -8.97 1.24 -10.93
N THR A 12 -10.21 1.11 -10.45
CA THR A 12 -11.33 0.56 -11.22
C THR A 12 -12.53 1.48 -11.09
N GLY A 13 -13.08 1.92 -12.20
CA GLY A 13 -14.30 2.72 -12.27
C GLY A 13 -15.30 2.11 -13.23
N TRP A 14 -16.56 2.55 -13.14
CA TRP A 14 -17.67 2.05 -13.96
C TRP A 14 -18.35 3.20 -14.69
N LEU A 15 -18.69 2.97 -15.95
CA LEU A 15 -19.54 3.84 -16.73
C LEU A 15 -21.00 3.69 -16.27
N ARG A 16 -21.80 4.73 -16.47
CA ARG A 16 -23.24 4.69 -16.16
C ARG A 16 -23.98 3.70 -17.04
N ASP A 17 -23.58 3.63 -18.31
CA ASP A 17 -24.05 2.67 -19.30
C ASP A 17 -22.90 1.98 -19.99
N CYS A 18 -23.15 0.79 -20.56
CA CYS A 18 -22.17 0.05 -21.33
C CYS A 18 -22.17 0.57 -22.78
N SER A 19 -21.25 1.48 -23.10
CA SER A 19 -20.96 1.86 -24.47
C SER A 19 -19.69 1.13 -24.94
N ASN A 20 -19.78 0.45 -26.07
CA ASN A 20 -18.62 -0.25 -26.68
C ASN A 20 -17.84 0.65 -27.65
N SER A 21 -18.31 1.89 -27.88
CA SER A 21 -17.72 2.82 -28.86
C SER A 21 -16.64 3.75 -28.29
N LEU A 22 -16.41 3.73 -26.98
CA LEU A 22 -15.40 4.58 -26.35
C LEU A 22 -13.98 4.10 -26.69
N PRO A 23 -13.01 5.06 -26.79
CA PRO A 23 -11.60 4.71 -27.00
C PRO A 23 -11.11 3.74 -25.94
N ALA A 24 -10.60 2.58 -26.37
CA ALA A 24 -10.05 1.58 -25.46
C ALA A 24 -8.77 2.05 -24.76
N LYS A 25 -8.12 3.08 -25.31
CA LYS A 25 -6.83 3.60 -24.82
C LYS A 25 -6.94 5.07 -24.41
N PRO A 26 -6.31 5.50 -23.30
CA PRO A 26 -6.16 6.92 -23.01
C PRO A 26 -5.30 7.59 -24.09
N SER A 27 -5.61 8.85 -24.40
CA SER A 27 -4.81 9.64 -25.33
C SER A 27 -3.43 9.95 -24.75
N PRO A 28 -2.41 10.23 -25.59
CA PRO A 28 -1.10 10.68 -25.11
C PRO A 28 -1.21 11.91 -24.19
N ALA A 29 -2.04 12.90 -24.55
CA ALA A 29 -2.28 14.10 -23.74
C ALA A 29 -2.86 13.78 -22.36
N LEU A 30 -3.74 12.79 -22.25
CA LEU A 30 -4.27 12.33 -20.96
C LEU A 30 -3.17 11.65 -20.13
N CYS A 31 -2.32 10.85 -20.77
CA CYS A 31 -1.19 10.22 -20.10
C CYS A 31 -0.19 11.28 -19.57
N ASP A 32 0.08 12.33 -20.34
CA ASP A 32 0.95 13.44 -19.92
C ASP A 32 0.37 14.19 -18.73
N GLN A 33 -0.94 14.47 -18.71
CA GLN A 33 -1.60 15.06 -17.56
C GLN A 33 -1.47 14.23 -16.28
N TRP A 34 -1.51 12.91 -16.36
CA TRP A 34 -1.27 12.04 -15.20
C TRP A 34 0.19 12.06 -14.76
N ARG A 35 1.13 12.18 -15.70
CA ARG A 35 2.55 12.36 -15.38
C ARG A 35 2.81 13.68 -14.67
N GLU A 36 2.12 14.76 -15.05
CA GLU A 36 2.16 16.05 -14.35
C GLU A 36 1.57 15.94 -12.93
N ASP A 37 0.57 15.10 -12.72
CA ASP A 37 0.02 14.81 -11.39
C ASP A 37 0.95 13.91 -10.52
N GLY A 38 2.09 13.45 -11.05
CA GLY A 38 3.14 12.70 -10.32
C GLY A 38 3.02 11.18 -10.42
N PHE A 39 2.27 10.63 -11.40
CA PHE A 39 2.18 9.19 -11.59
C PHE A 39 2.15 8.79 -13.08
N ASP A 40 2.69 7.61 -13.36
CA ASP A 40 2.74 7.04 -14.70
C ASP A 40 1.60 6.04 -14.91
N PRO A 41 0.82 6.14 -16.00
CA PRO A 41 -0.07 5.08 -16.43
C PRO A 41 0.75 3.89 -16.97
N LEU A 42 0.64 2.74 -16.32
CA LEU A 42 1.43 1.55 -16.66
C LEU A 42 0.65 0.57 -17.56
N SER A 43 -0.62 0.36 -17.28
CA SER A 43 -1.50 -0.45 -18.11
C SER A 43 -2.96 -0.06 -17.88
N TRP A 44 -3.81 -0.29 -18.87
CA TRP A 44 -5.24 0.05 -18.81
C TRP A 44 -6.08 -0.96 -19.57
N ARG A 45 -7.33 -1.01 -19.22
CA ARG A 45 -8.32 -1.86 -19.87
C ARG A 45 -9.71 -1.24 -19.77
N MET A 46 -10.47 -1.32 -20.85
CA MET A 46 -11.90 -1.06 -20.84
C MET A 46 -12.65 -2.30 -21.33
N LYS A 47 -13.59 -2.81 -20.55
CA LYS A 47 -14.43 -3.97 -20.91
C LYS A 47 -15.75 -3.90 -20.15
N ASN A 48 -16.86 -4.10 -20.86
CA ASN A 48 -18.22 -4.16 -20.30
C ASN A 48 -18.55 -2.96 -19.38
N GLY A 49 -18.22 -1.74 -19.81
CA GLY A 49 -18.42 -0.52 -19.03
C GLY A 49 -17.53 -0.36 -17.79
N GLN A 50 -16.55 -1.25 -17.60
CA GLN A 50 -15.55 -1.16 -16.54
C GLN A 50 -14.23 -0.65 -17.10
N LEU A 51 -13.68 0.41 -16.48
CA LEU A 51 -12.36 0.92 -16.78
C LEU A 51 -11.42 0.56 -15.65
N GLN A 52 -10.26 0.04 -16.03
CA GLN A 52 -9.17 -0.30 -15.12
C GLN A 52 -7.90 0.43 -15.55
N LEU A 53 -7.18 0.98 -14.58
CA LEU A 53 -5.89 1.64 -14.80
C LEU A 53 -4.92 1.21 -13.71
N VAL A 54 -3.75 0.75 -14.11
CA VAL A 54 -2.61 0.54 -13.20
C VAL A 54 -1.69 1.74 -13.31
N VAL A 55 -1.32 2.31 -12.18
CA VAL A 55 -0.43 3.47 -12.09
C VAL A 55 0.75 3.20 -11.16
N GLY A 56 1.91 3.77 -11.52
CA GLY A 56 3.10 3.81 -10.69
C GLY A 56 3.36 5.24 -10.21
N MET A 57 3.55 5.41 -8.90
CA MET A 57 3.76 6.72 -8.28
C MET A 57 5.23 7.11 -8.32
N ARG A 58 5.53 8.29 -8.85
CA ARG A 58 6.87 8.91 -8.81
C ARG A 58 7.11 9.72 -7.55
N GLU A 59 6.04 10.21 -6.96
CA GLU A 59 6.05 11.05 -5.76
C GLU A 59 5.05 10.53 -4.74
N PRO A 60 5.26 10.76 -3.42
CA PRO A 60 4.26 10.47 -2.42
C PRO A 60 2.99 11.31 -2.67
N ARG A 61 1.87 10.65 -2.86
CA ARG A 61 0.54 11.25 -3.00
C ARG A 61 -0.47 10.38 -2.28
N THR A 62 -1.49 10.99 -1.72
CA THR A 62 -2.54 10.23 -1.04
C THR A 62 -3.35 9.38 -2.02
N PRO A 63 -3.81 8.20 -1.62
CA PRO A 63 -4.67 7.36 -2.46
C PRO A 63 -5.94 8.09 -2.95
N ALA A 64 -6.52 8.94 -2.11
CA ALA A 64 -7.67 9.77 -2.49
C ALA A 64 -7.34 10.73 -3.64
N PHE A 65 -6.17 11.41 -3.58
CA PHE A 65 -5.70 12.26 -4.67
C PHE A 65 -5.58 11.48 -5.98
N VAL A 66 -4.90 10.31 -5.94
CA VAL A 66 -4.72 9.46 -7.13
C VAL A 66 -6.06 9.09 -7.74
N ALA A 67 -7.00 8.59 -6.93
CA ALA A 67 -8.31 8.18 -7.40
C ALA A 67 -9.11 9.34 -8.03
N GLN A 68 -9.06 10.52 -7.42
CA GLN A 68 -9.72 11.72 -7.93
C GLN A 68 -9.10 12.18 -9.26
N ARG A 69 -7.76 12.20 -9.36
CA ARG A 69 -7.06 12.61 -10.59
C ARG A 69 -7.30 11.63 -11.73
N VAL A 70 -7.20 10.33 -11.48
CA VAL A 70 -7.49 9.30 -12.49
C VAL A 70 -8.91 9.50 -13.04
N LYS A 71 -9.91 9.52 -12.17
CA LYS A 71 -11.30 9.65 -12.58
C LYS A 71 -11.60 10.99 -13.25
N GLY A 72 -11.16 12.09 -12.63
CA GLY A 72 -11.47 13.45 -13.11
C GLY A 72 -10.84 13.76 -14.46
N ARG A 73 -9.55 13.40 -14.65
CA ARG A 73 -8.85 13.59 -15.93
C ARG A 73 -9.49 12.75 -17.02
N TRP A 74 -9.80 11.49 -16.73
CA TRP A 74 -10.44 10.60 -17.71
C TRP A 74 -11.84 11.07 -18.08
N GLN A 75 -12.65 11.48 -17.10
CA GLN A 75 -13.97 12.05 -17.33
C GLN A 75 -13.91 13.31 -18.21
N ARG A 76 -12.91 14.18 -17.97
CA ARG A 76 -12.71 15.38 -18.78
C ARG A 76 -12.32 15.03 -20.23
N ALA A 77 -11.39 14.09 -20.40
CA ALA A 77 -10.93 13.66 -21.73
C ALA A 77 -12.03 13.01 -22.59
N LEU A 78 -12.99 12.34 -21.95
CA LEU A 78 -14.10 11.67 -22.65
C LEU A 78 -15.37 12.52 -22.75
N ARG A 79 -15.43 13.69 -22.10
CA ARG A 79 -16.65 14.51 -22.01
C ARG A 79 -17.29 14.83 -23.36
N GLU A 80 -16.46 15.11 -24.37
CA GLU A 80 -16.90 15.51 -25.70
C GLU A 80 -17.20 14.31 -26.62
N HIS A 81 -16.92 13.09 -26.16
CA HIS A 81 -17.24 11.90 -26.92
C HIS A 81 -18.74 11.63 -26.87
N PRO A 82 -19.43 11.52 -28.02
CA PRO A 82 -20.90 11.45 -28.08
C PRO A 82 -21.47 10.28 -27.28
N ASP A 83 -20.74 9.17 -27.20
CA ASP A 83 -21.19 7.94 -26.52
C ASP A 83 -20.70 7.85 -25.07
N PHE A 84 -20.14 8.91 -24.50
CA PHE A 84 -19.67 8.87 -23.12
C PHE A 84 -20.82 9.12 -22.13
N PRO A 85 -21.31 8.08 -21.43
CA PRO A 85 -22.45 8.21 -20.50
C PRO A 85 -22.06 8.84 -19.16
N GLY A 86 -20.78 9.08 -18.94
CA GLY A 86 -20.21 9.49 -17.67
C GLY A 86 -19.88 8.31 -16.75
N PHE A 87 -19.07 8.57 -15.73
CA PHE A 87 -18.75 7.58 -14.71
C PHE A 87 -19.84 7.48 -13.64
N LYS A 88 -20.04 6.27 -13.13
CA LYS A 88 -20.72 6.06 -11.83
C LYS A 88 -19.94 6.76 -10.72
N LYS A 89 -20.61 7.06 -9.60
CA LYS A 89 -19.93 7.70 -8.45
C LYS A 89 -18.95 6.76 -7.75
N ASN A 90 -19.22 5.46 -7.77
CA ASN A 90 -18.38 4.44 -7.16
C ASN A 90 -17.09 4.18 -7.94
N PHE A 91 -16.04 3.86 -7.22
CA PHE A 91 -14.79 3.33 -7.75
C PHE A 91 -14.10 2.46 -6.70
N PHE A 92 -13.11 1.71 -7.15
CA PHE A 92 -12.26 0.88 -6.30
C PHE A 92 -10.80 1.23 -6.55
N LEU A 93 -10.04 1.46 -5.49
CA LEU A 93 -8.59 1.66 -5.55
C LEU A 93 -7.90 0.67 -4.62
N ARG A 94 -6.94 -0.06 -5.16
CA ARG A 94 -6.11 -1.00 -4.38
C ARG A 94 -4.64 -0.80 -4.64
N THR A 95 -3.83 -1.13 -3.65
CA THR A 95 -2.39 -1.27 -3.81
C THR A 95 -2.04 -2.53 -4.60
N LEU A 96 -0.95 -2.44 -5.36
CA LEU A 96 -0.30 -3.57 -6.02
C LEU A 96 1.17 -3.59 -5.60
N GLY A 97 1.79 -4.75 -5.58
CA GLY A 97 3.20 -4.91 -5.25
C GLY A 97 3.93 -5.87 -6.18
N GLN A 98 5.24 -5.92 -6.05
CA GLN A 98 6.05 -6.95 -6.73
C GLN A 98 5.67 -8.34 -6.20
N ASN A 99 5.35 -8.43 -4.91
CA ASN A 99 4.87 -9.64 -4.26
C ASN A 99 3.38 -9.49 -3.91
N LYS A 100 2.68 -10.63 -3.81
CA LYS A 100 1.31 -10.65 -3.27
C LYS A 100 1.34 -10.37 -1.77
N ARG A 101 0.23 -9.83 -1.26
CA ARG A 101 0.05 -9.60 0.17
C ARG A 101 0.27 -10.88 0.99
N ASP A 102 -0.27 -12.02 0.55
CA ASP A 102 -0.16 -13.29 1.27
C ASP A 102 1.27 -13.84 1.28
N ASP A 103 2.06 -13.60 0.20
CA ASP A 103 3.48 -13.94 0.17
C ASP A 103 4.26 -13.10 1.19
N VAL A 104 3.96 -11.80 1.29
CA VAL A 104 4.59 -10.87 2.25
C VAL A 104 4.16 -11.19 3.68
N ASP A 105 2.91 -11.53 3.90
CA ASP A 105 2.36 -11.99 5.17
C ASP A 105 3.15 -13.21 5.69
N THR A 106 3.26 -14.23 4.85
CA THR A 106 4.05 -15.45 5.16
C THR A 106 5.52 -15.11 5.42
N TYR A 107 6.10 -14.22 4.63
CA TYR A 107 7.48 -13.76 4.81
C TYR A 107 7.66 -13.08 6.18
N ILE A 108 6.78 -12.16 6.57
CA ILE A 108 6.85 -11.45 7.86
C ILE A 108 6.70 -12.43 9.03
N ARG A 109 5.75 -13.36 8.96
CA ARG A 109 5.54 -14.38 10.01
C ARG A 109 6.75 -15.25 10.26
N ASN A 110 7.52 -15.52 9.22
CA ASN A 110 8.65 -16.44 9.29
C ASN A 110 10.00 -15.73 9.50
N GLN A 111 10.03 -14.40 9.65
CA GLN A 111 11.27 -13.66 9.81
C GLN A 111 12.12 -14.16 10.98
N ALA A 112 11.54 -14.32 12.16
CA ALA A 112 12.25 -14.82 13.33
C ALA A 112 12.71 -16.27 13.20
N LEU A 113 12.02 -17.10 12.38
CA LEU A 113 12.40 -18.49 12.12
C LEU A 113 13.54 -18.60 11.10
N ASN A 114 13.52 -17.74 10.09
CA ASN A 114 14.46 -17.73 8.97
C ASN A 114 15.67 -16.80 9.23
N GLY A 115 15.60 -15.95 10.25
CA GLY A 115 16.69 -15.05 10.64
C GLY A 115 17.93 -15.81 11.11
N ASP A 116 19.10 -15.26 10.79
CA ASP A 116 20.38 -15.79 11.21
C ASP A 116 20.68 -15.43 12.67
N PHE A 117 20.02 -16.11 13.59
CA PHE A 117 20.24 -15.96 15.02
C PHE A 117 21.32 -16.95 15.48
N ALA A 118 22.41 -16.44 16.01
CA ALA A 118 23.46 -17.25 16.63
C ALA A 118 22.95 -18.01 17.88
N ASP A 119 21.95 -17.43 18.58
CA ASP A 119 21.36 -18.00 19.79
C ASP A 119 19.91 -18.46 19.53
N PRO A 120 19.61 -19.77 19.70
CA PRO A 120 18.26 -20.31 19.56
C PRO A 120 17.25 -19.72 20.55
N ILE A 121 17.68 -19.30 21.75
CA ILE A 121 16.82 -18.66 22.76
C ILE A 121 16.36 -17.29 22.25
N CYS A 122 17.25 -16.49 21.68
CA CYS A 122 16.91 -15.23 21.03
C CYS A 122 15.92 -15.45 19.88
N ARG A 123 16.15 -16.45 19.03
CA ARG A 123 15.23 -16.79 17.92
C ARG A 123 13.83 -17.06 18.44
N ARG A 124 13.68 -17.93 19.43
CA ARG A 124 12.38 -18.29 20.03
C ARG A 124 11.69 -17.08 20.62
N ARG A 125 12.41 -16.25 21.37
CA ARG A 125 11.89 -15.00 21.95
C ARG A 125 11.28 -14.10 20.89
N TYR A 126 12.00 -13.75 19.84
CA TYR A 126 11.49 -12.88 18.77
C TYR A 126 10.32 -13.52 18.01
N HIS A 127 10.33 -14.84 17.85
CA HIS A 127 9.20 -15.56 17.27
C HIS A 127 7.94 -15.43 18.14
N ASP A 128 8.07 -15.52 19.46
CA ASP A 128 6.93 -15.45 20.40
C ASP A 128 6.37 -14.02 20.53
N LEU A 129 7.19 -13.00 20.27
CA LEU A 129 6.80 -11.58 20.29
C LEU A 129 6.17 -11.09 18.98
N ARG A 130 5.97 -11.95 18.00
CA ARG A 130 5.26 -11.56 16.77
C ARG A 130 3.79 -11.25 17.06
N TYR A 131 3.23 -10.29 16.34
CA TYR A 131 1.81 -10.00 16.35
C TYR A 131 1.16 -10.44 15.06
N VAL A 132 0.01 -11.09 15.15
CA VAL A 132 -0.82 -11.54 14.01
C VAL A 132 -2.27 -11.19 14.29
N ARG A 133 -2.83 -10.30 13.48
CA ARG A 133 -4.26 -9.99 13.53
C ARG A 133 -5.03 -11.09 12.79
N ARG A 134 -6.05 -11.65 13.45
CA ARG A 134 -6.84 -12.78 12.92
C ARG A 134 -8.14 -12.35 12.23
N ASP A 135 -8.50 -11.08 12.30
CA ASP A 135 -9.72 -10.55 11.72
C ASP A 135 -9.67 -10.57 10.19
N GLN A 136 -10.86 -10.47 9.58
CA GLN A 136 -10.97 -10.29 8.12
C GLN A 136 -10.28 -9.01 7.67
N ARG A 137 -9.62 -9.12 6.51
CA ARG A 137 -8.91 -8.01 5.87
C ARG A 137 -9.83 -7.29 4.88
N ASP A 138 -10.98 -6.82 5.38
CA ASP A 138 -11.97 -6.17 4.54
C ASP A 138 -11.44 -4.83 4.01
N PRO A 139 -11.71 -4.50 2.74
CA PRO A 139 -11.40 -3.20 2.21
C PRO A 139 -12.12 -2.09 2.96
N LEU A 140 -11.49 -0.91 3.05
CA LEU A 140 -12.14 0.28 3.58
C LEU A 140 -13.22 0.73 2.60
N THR A 141 -14.48 0.71 3.02
CA THR A 141 -15.58 1.20 2.21
C THR A 141 -16.19 2.43 2.85
N ASP A 142 -16.13 3.55 2.15
CA ASP A 142 -16.85 4.78 2.50
C ASP A 142 -17.93 5.03 1.43
N ARG A 143 -19.18 4.80 1.80
CA ARG A 143 -20.38 4.99 0.97
C ARG A 143 -20.30 4.29 -0.40
N ARG A 144 -19.54 4.86 -1.34
CA ARG A 144 -19.45 4.44 -2.75
C ARG A 144 -18.04 4.20 -3.23
N VAL A 145 -17.07 4.35 -2.33
CA VAL A 145 -15.66 4.24 -2.64
C VAL A 145 -15.05 3.13 -1.80
N THR A 146 -14.29 2.26 -2.43
CA THR A 146 -13.63 1.16 -1.74
C THR A 146 -12.12 1.28 -1.92
N TYR A 147 -11.39 1.23 -0.81
CA TYR A 147 -9.94 1.25 -0.75
C TYR A 147 -9.40 -0.03 -0.14
N ASP A 148 -8.48 -0.70 -0.84
CA ASP A 148 -7.75 -1.88 -0.37
C ASP A 148 -6.25 -1.55 -0.36
N LEU A 149 -5.79 -0.90 0.72
CA LEU A 149 -4.50 -0.22 0.81
C LEU A 149 -3.59 -0.92 1.81
N PHE A 150 -2.71 -1.79 1.35
CA PHE A 150 -1.77 -2.50 2.20
C PHE A 150 -0.31 -2.15 1.89
N HIS A 151 0.48 -2.07 2.94
CA HIS A 151 1.89 -1.70 2.88
C HIS A 151 2.74 -2.65 3.70
N HIS A 152 3.85 -3.08 3.10
CA HIS A 152 4.96 -3.69 3.82
C HIS A 152 5.91 -2.60 4.25
N VAL A 153 6.15 -2.50 5.55
CA VAL A 153 7.04 -1.50 6.15
C VAL A 153 8.20 -2.21 6.83
N VAL A 154 9.41 -1.68 6.65
CA VAL A 154 10.60 -2.13 7.38
C VAL A 154 11.23 -0.93 8.07
N LEU A 155 11.33 -1.01 9.39
CA LEU A 155 11.98 -0.01 10.22
C LEU A 155 13.28 -0.59 10.76
N VAL A 156 14.35 0.18 10.72
CA VAL A 156 15.68 -0.19 11.27
C VAL A 156 15.98 0.70 12.45
N THR A 157 16.50 0.14 13.54
CA THR A 157 16.90 0.93 14.72
C THR A 157 18.02 1.89 14.39
N GLY A 158 18.07 3.02 15.08
CA GLY A 158 19.14 4.01 14.93
C GLY A 158 20.51 3.36 15.15
N GLY A 159 21.41 3.52 14.17
CA GLY A 159 22.74 2.89 14.22
C GLY A 159 22.75 1.36 14.22
N ARG A 160 21.66 0.70 13.86
CA ARG A 160 21.45 -0.76 13.98
C ARG A 160 21.70 -1.29 15.38
N VAL A 161 21.38 -0.49 16.39
CA VAL A 161 21.49 -0.90 17.79
C VAL A 161 20.50 -2.00 18.07
N ARG A 162 20.99 -3.12 18.59
CA ARG A 162 20.13 -4.28 18.87
C ARG A 162 19.24 -4.02 20.10
N MET A 163 17.99 -4.44 20.00
CA MET A 163 17.02 -4.46 21.10
C MET A 163 17.34 -5.65 22.02
N TRP A 164 18.34 -5.50 22.89
CA TRP A 164 18.81 -6.60 23.76
C TRP A 164 17.88 -6.87 24.95
N SER A 165 17.19 -5.82 25.43
CA SER A 165 16.24 -5.99 26.53
C SER A 165 14.94 -6.61 26.01
N GLU A 166 14.29 -7.40 26.86
CA GLU A 166 12.94 -7.93 26.53
C GLU A 166 11.87 -6.84 26.55
N ARG A 167 12.14 -5.76 27.25
CA ARG A 167 11.16 -4.72 27.56
C ARG A 167 10.69 -3.96 26.32
N GLU A 168 11.59 -3.59 25.43
CA GLU A 168 11.23 -2.81 24.24
C GLU A 168 10.45 -3.64 23.21
N PRO A 169 10.92 -4.85 22.81
CA PRO A 169 10.15 -5.71 21.89
C PRO A 169 8.80 -6.13 22.43
N SER A 170 8.70 -6.49 23.72
CA SER A 170 7.43 -6.86 24.36
C SER A 170 6.44 -5.70 24.33
N LYS A 171 6.90 -4.50 24.70
CA LYS A 171 6.06 -3.30 24.69
C LYS A 171 5.56 -2.96 23.29
N LEU A 172 6.40 -3.10 22.26
CA LEU A 172 5.99 -2.90 20.87
C LEU A 172 4.97 -3.96 20.44
N SER A 173 5.21 -5.24 20.71
CA SER A 173 4.30 -6.32 20.34
C SER A 173 2.91 -6.16 20.96
N GLU A 174 2.84 -5.76 22.21
CA GLU A 174 1.60 -5.63 22.96
C GLU A 174 0.83 -4.33 22.67
N ALA A 175 1.53 -3.19 22.63
CA ALA A 175 0.89 -1.89 22.59
C ALA A 175 0.76 -1.28 21.19
N LEU A 176 1.68 -1.58 20.27
CA LEU A 176 1.71 -0.97 18.94
C LEU A 176 0.45 -1.21 18.11
N PRO A 177 -0.17 -2.41 18.11
CA PRO A 177 -1.39 -2.64 17.34
C PRO A 177 -2.51 -1.66 17.69
N LYS A 178 -2.77 -1.49 18.99
CA LYS A 178 -3.81 -0.58 19.49
C LYS A 178 -3.45 0.90 19.26
N ALA A 179 -2.19 1.26 19.44
CA ALA A 179 -1.74 2.64 19.25
C ALA A 179 -1.81 3.07 17.76
N LEU A 180 -1.49 2.17 16.83
CA LEU A 180 -1.65 2.41 15.40
C LEU A 180 -3.13 2.51 15.01
N GLU A 181 -4.00 1.68 15.57
CA GLU A 181 -5.44 1.75 15.32
C GLU A 181 -6.04 3.09 15.77
N GLN A 182 -5.61 3.61 16.91
CA GLN A 182 -5.97 4.97 17.36
C GLN A 182 -5.47 6.07 16.42
N SER A 183 -4.39 5.82 15.71
CA SER A 183 -3.87 6.73 14.67
C SER A 183 -4.49 6.48 13.29
N GLY A 184 -5.50 5.61 13.18
CA GLY A 184 -6.20 5.30 11.93
C GLY A 184 -5.49 4.28 11.03
N LEU A 185 -4.37 3.69 11.47
CA LEU A 185 -3.67 2.63 10.76
C LEU A 185 -3.99 1.28 11.38
N ILE A 186 -4.13 0.22 10.58
CA ILE A 186 -4.38 -1.11 11.12
C ILE A 186 -3.18 -2.02 10.87
N LEU A 187 -2.57 -2.48 11.96
CA LEU A 187 -1.49 -3.45 11.92
C LEU A 187 -2.07 -4.87 11.78
N TYR A 188 -1.61 -5.60 10.77
CA TYR A 188 -2.00 -7.00 10.55
C TYR A 188 -0.92 -7.98 10.95
N GLU A 189 0.33 -7.65 10.67
CA GLU A 189 1.47 -8.48 11.04
C GLU A 189 2.58 -7.60 11.59
N LEU A 190 3.25 -8.08 12.63
CA LEU A 190 4.49 -7.52 13.15
C LEU A 190 5.46 -8.65 13.42
N SER A 191 6.65 -8.54 12.88
CA SER A 191 7.79 -9.36 13.27
C SER A 191 8.93 -8.43 13.72
N LEU A 192 9.32 -8.59 14.96
CA LEU A 192 10.44 -7.87 15.54
C LEU A 192 11.71 -8.69 15.36
N MET A 193 12.78 -8.02 14.98
CA MET A 193 14.14 -8.57 14.87
C MET A 193 15.06 -7.76 15.76
N PRO A 194 16.26 -8.23 16.08
CA PRO A 194 17.13 -7.52 17.02
C PRO A 194 17.39 -6.04 16.68
N ASP A 195 17.51 -5.70 15.40
CA ASP A 195 17.86 -4.36 14.94
C ASP A 195 16.86 -3.76 13.93
N HIS A 196 15.74 -4.46 13.66
CA HIS A 196 14.71 -3.98 12.74
C HIS A 196 13.35 -4.60 13.03
N ALA A 197 12.31 -4.08 12.36
CA ALA A 197 10.96 -4.61 12.42
C ALA A 197 10.34 -4.66 11.03
N HIS A 198 9.57 -5.70 10.76
CA HIS A 198 8.71 -5.84 9.58
C HIS A 198 7.25 -5.71 9.99
N LEU A 199 6.51 -4.89 9.27
CA LEU A 199 5.09 -4.66 9.51
C LEU A 199 4.28 -4.82 8.24
N LEU A 200 3.11 -5.45 8.33
CA LEU A 200 2.07 -5.38 7.33
C LEU A 200 0.95 -4.49 7.85
N VAL A 201 0.75 -3.35 7.20
CA VAL A 201 -0.16 -2.29 7.65
C VAL A 201 -1.18 -1.97 6.58
N ARG A 202 -2.45 -1.80 6.97
CA ARG A 202 -3.46 -1.17 6.13
C ARG A 202 -3.43 0.34 6.38
N GLY A 203 -3.17 1.08 5.29
CA GLY A 203 -3.21 2.53 5.27
C GLY A 203 -4.61 3.10 5.10
N THR A 204 -4.71 4.42 5.07
CA THR A 204 -5.94 5.18 4.85
C THR A 204 -5.90 5.90 3.50
N ALA A 205 -7.04 6.40 3.04
CA ALA A 205 -7.14 7.08 1.76
C ALA A 205 -6.52 8.49 1.75
N ASP A 206 -6.38 9.11 2.91
CA ASP A 206 -5.95 10.47 3.15
C ASP A 206 -4.46 10.61 3.51
N ARG A 207 -3.73 9.50 3.63
CA ARG A 207 -2.29 9.49 3.93
C ARG A 207 -1.49 8.87 2.79
N ASP A 208 -0.41 9.53 2.42
CA ASP A 208 0.58 8.96 1.51
C ASP A 208 1.55 8.01 2.25
N SER A 209 2.45 7.37 1.49
CA SER A 209 3.39 6.40 2.02
C SER A 209 4.35 7.00 3.05
N GLN A 210 4.80 8.25 2.85
CA GLN A 210 5.71 8.90 3.80
C GLN A 210 5.00 9.20 5.11
N GLN A 211 3.76 9.73 5.04
CA GLN A 211 2.94 10.01 6.22
C GLN A 211 2.62 8.72 7.01
N ILE A 212 2.39 7.60 6.33
CA ILE A 212 2.21 6.29 6.98
C ILE A 212 3.50 5.89 7.72
N LEU A 213 4.64 5.96 7.04
CA LEU A 213 5.95 5.62 7.63
C LEU A 213 6.26 6.48 8.86
N ASP A 214 6.07 7.78 8.76
CA ASP A 214 6.32 8.74 9.84
C ASP A 214 5.38 8.51 11.03
N THR A 215 4.09 8.25 10.77
CA THR A 215 3.13 7.90 11.84
C THR A 215 3.56 6.63 12.59
N ILE A 216 4.02 5.59 11.89
CA ILE A 216 4.45 4.34 12.54
C ILE A 216 5.69 4.59 13.41
N LYS A 217 6.64 5.39 12.93
CA LYS A 217 7.85 5.77 13.69
C LYS A 217 7.51 6.58 14.93
N GLU A 218 6.67 7.59 14.79
CA GLU A 218 6.24 8.46 15.87
C GLU A 218 5.50 7.66 16.97
N VAL A 219 4.52 6.87 16.59
CA VAL A 219 3.73 6.05 17.51
C VAL A 219 4.63 5.04 18.24
N SER A 220 5.47 4.31 17.52
CA SER A 220 6.34 3.31 18.13
C SER A 220 7.46 3.93 18.97
N GLY A 221 8.03 5.05 18.53
CA GLY A 221 8.99 5.83 19.30
C GLY A 221 8.38 6.39 20.60
N GLY A 222 7.16 6.90 20.53
CA GLY A 222 6.39 7.37 21.69
C GLY A 222 6.13 6.28 22.72
N LEU A 223 5.77 5.07 22.27
CA LEU A 223 5.62 3.92 23.15
C LEU A 223 6.90 3.59 23.91
N LEU A 224 8.06 3.76 23.29
CA LEU A 224 9.36 3.48 23.88
C LEU A 224 9.94 4.66 24.66
N ASN A 225 9.29 5.82 24.66
CA ASN A 225 9.81 7.10 25.16
C ASN A 225 11.15 7.49 24.50
N ARG A 226 11.29 7.21 23.18
CA ARG A 226 12.50 7.48 22.39
C ARG A 226 12.13 8.06 21.03
N THR A 227 12.36 9.35 20.83
CA THR A 227 12.04 10.06 19.57
C THR A 227 12.91 9.62 18.39
N ALA A 228 14.13 9.17 18.63
CA ALA A 228 15.10 8.75 17.61
C ALA A 228 15.39 7.23 17.68
N PHE A 229 14.39 6.42 18.00
CA PHE A 229 14.59 4.96 18.11
C PHE A 229 14.84 4.32 16.73
N TRP A 230 14.14 4.77 15.71
CA TRP A 230 14.31 4.30 14.34
C TRP A 230 15.24 5.23 13.53
N GLN A 231 15.90 4.70 12.53
CA GLN A 231 16.64 5.51 11.54
C GLN A 231 15.70 6.52 10.87
N SER A 232 16.26 7.62 10.36
CA SER A 232 15.53 8.66 9.65
C SER A 232 14.77 8.12 8.43
N GLY A 233 15.38 7.19 7.69
CA GLY A 233 14.75 6.43 6.60
C GLY A 233 13.93 5.25 7.08
N GLY A 234 13.45 4.47 6.13
CA GLY A 234 12.71 3.23 6.29
C GLY A 234 12.25 2.74 4.93
N TYR A 235 11.87 1.49 4.85
CA TYR A 235 11.24 0.96 3.64
C TYR A 235 9.74 0.95 3.82
N ILE A 236 9.01 1.41 2.79
CA ILE A 236 7.58 1.22 2.65
C ILE A 236 7.26 0.86 1.21
N GLY A 237 6.65 -0.29 0.98
CA GLY A 237 6.26 -0.78 -0.33
C GLY A 237 4.78 -1.17 -0.35
N SER A 238 4.12 -0.92 -1.48
CA SER A 238 2.75 -1.37 -1.69
C SER A 238 2.68 -2.88 -1.87
N VAL A 239 1.68 -3.51 -1.29
CA VAL A 239 1.36 -4.92 -1.49
C VAL A 239 -0.14 -5.06 -1.77
N GLY A 240 -0.53 -6.08 -2.52
CA GLY A 240 -1.93 -6.27 -2.89
C GLY A 240 -2.28 -7.74 -3.12
N PRO A 241 -3.55 -8.04 -3.43
CA PRO A 241 -3.98 -9.42 -3.67
C PRO A 241 -3.38 -10.00 -4.94
N TYR A 242 -2.83 -9.16 -5.81
CA TYR A 242 -2.19 -9.56 -7.07
C TYR A 242 -0.81 -8.91 -7.19
N ARG A 243 0.11 -9.61 -7.86
CA ARG A 243 1.39 -9.02 -8.28
C ARG A 243 1.15 -7.97 -9.37
N LEU A 244 1.95 -6.91 -9.36
CA LEU A 244 1.91 -5.85 -10.36
C LEU A 244 1.93 -6.40 -11.80
N GLN A 245 2.88 -7.28 -12.11
CA GLN A 245 3.00 -7.91 -13.42
C GLN A 245 1.74 -8.68 -13.83
N THR A 246 1.11 -9.40 -12.89
CA THR A 246 -0.15 -10.12 -13.16
C THR A 246 -1.28 -9.16 -13.47
N ALA A 247 -1.37 -8.03 -12.76
CA ALA A 247 -2.39 -7.02 -12.99
C ALA A 247 -2.20 -6.35 -14.36
N MET A 248 -0.96 -6.02 -14.73
CA MET A 248 -0.61 -5.44 -16.04
C MET A 248 -0.94 -6.41 -17.18
N ALA A 249 -0.48 -7.67 -17.09
CA ALA A 249 -0.73 -8.68 -18.12
C ALA A 249 -2.23 -8.99 -18.34
N ARG A 250 -3.07 -8.83 -17.32
CA ARG A 250 -4.54 -8.95 -17.47
C ARG A 250 -5.14 -7.82 -18.30
N ASN A 251 -4.54 -6.63 -18.27
CA ASN A 251 -5.00 -5.49 -19.05
C ASN A 251 -4.53 -5.58 -20.52
N GLU A 252 -3.46 -6.30 -20.81
CA GLU A 252 -2.87 -6.43 -22.15
C GLU A 252 -3.50 -7.56 -22.98
N LYS A 253 -4.16 -8.54 -22.34
CA LYS A 253 -4.78 -9.70 -23.00
C LYS A 253 -6.14 -9.36 -23.61
N LEU A 254 -6.15 -8.47 -24.64
CA LEU A 254 -7.29 -8.27 -25.54
C LEU A 254 -6.83 -7.88 -26.94
#